data_f504b092095ba9e758cded8ed96d0531
#
_entry.id   f504b092095ba9e758cded8ed96d0531
#
_cell.length_a   1.000
_cell.length_b   1.000
_cell.length_c   1.000
_cell.angle_alpha   90.00
_cell.angle_beta   90.00
_cell.angle_gamma   90.00
#
_symmetry.space_group_name_H-M   'P 1'
#
loop_
_entity.id
_entity.type
_entity.pdbx_description
1 polymer ?
#
loop_
_entity_poly.entity_id
_entity_poly.type
_entity_poly.pdbx_seq_one_letter_code
_entity_poly.pdbx_strand_id
1 'polypeptide(L)'
;PEDIRQVSPQRLLCNVDTTAGATTEYFEAYAKLQAVMPNFVYDLELICGFEDPPALELLKLRMEMDRAGFKPESVMLCPAVDQISTPPSSNWPECPPLEEIHSASANTFDDLIRGGGMVTFFPELNRKRPPLEHLDFVSHSLCPIVHAADDISVMETLEAIPHITRSARAIIGDADYRIGPSTIAMRRNPYGKQTFP
;
A
#
# COMPACT_ATOMS: atom_id res chain seq x y z
N PRO A 1 -19.24 -3.78 10.69
CA PRO A 1 -19.99 -4.07 9.45
C PRO A 1 -21.11 -3.05 9.17
N GLU A 2 -21.79 -2.54 10.21
CA GLU A 2 -22.91 -1.61 10.03
C GLU A 2 -22.45 -0.28 9.44
N ASP A 3 -21.41 0.32 9.98
CA ASP A 3 -20.82 1.57 9.47
C ASP A 3 -20.37 1.44 8.00
N ILE A 4 -19.77 0.30 7.64
CA ILE A 4 -19.38 0.04 6.25
C ILE A 4 -20.59 -0.02 5.33
N ARG A 5 -21.71 -0.65 5.77
CA ARG A 5 -22.94 -0.67 4.99
C ARG A 5 -23.55 0.72 4.84
N GLN A 6 -23.48 1.53 5.88
CA GLN A 6 -23.99 2.91 5.84
C GLN A 6 -23.19 3.79 4.87
N VAL A 7 -21.84 3.69 4.88
CA VAL A 7 -20.97 4.41 3.96
C VAL A 7 -21.10 3.86 2.53
N SER A 8 -21.39 2.56 2.40
CA SER A 8 -21.56 1.85 1.13
C SER A 8 -20.41 2.09 0.14
N PRO A 9 -19.15 1.83 0.54
CA PRO A 9 -18.01 1.99 -0.37
C PRO A 9 -18.09 0.95 -1.48
N GLN A 10 -17.48 1.24 -2.63
CA GLN A 10 -17.36 0.27 -3.72
C GLN A 10 -16.28 -0.78 -3.43
N ARG A 11 -15.21 -0.38 -2.76
CA ARG A 11 -14.02 -1.19 -2.49
C ARG A 11 -13.57 -1.03 -1.04
N LEU A 12 -13.03 -2.11 -0.48
CA LEU A 12 -12.47 -2.17 0.86
C LEU A 12 -10.98 -2.48 0.78
N LEU A 13 -10.14 -1.57 1.25
CA LEU A 13 -8.71 -1.79 1.34
C LEU A 13 -8.37 -2.47 2.67
N CYS A 14 -7.86 -3.69 2.57
CA CYS A 14 -7.39 -4.52 3.68
C CYS A 14 -5.88 -4.38 3.80
N ASN A 15 -5.39 -3.90 4.94
CA ASN A 15 -3.95 -3.73 5.17
C ASN A 15 -3.41 -4.89 6.01
N VAL A 16 -2.32 -5.49 5.56
CA VAL A 16 -1.54 -6.49 6.30
C VAL A 16 -0.08 -6.06 6.30
N ASP A 17 0.47 -5.88 7.49
CA ASP A 17 1.89 -5.60 7.71
C ASP A 17 2.53 -6.81 8.40
N THR A 18 3.34 -7.55 7.65
CA THR A 18 3.97 -8.78 8.16
C THR A 18 4.94 -8.52 9.30
N THR A 19 5.49 -7.31 9.39
CA THR A 19 6.43 -6.92 10.46
C THR A 19 5.74 -6.62 11.79
N ALA A 20 4.42 -6.42 11.76
CA ALA A 20 3.62 -6.20 12.97
C ALA A 20 3.19 -7.50 13.66
N GLY A 21 3.40 -8.66 13.01
CA GLY A 21 2.89 -9.95 13.44
C GLY A 21 1.39 -10.12 13.15
N ALA A 22 0.83 -11.23 13.60
CA ALA A 22 -0.60 -11.54 13.47
C ALA A 22 -1.12 -11.60 12.00
N THR A 23 -0.26 -11.94 11.03
CA THR A 23 -0.60 -12.00 9.61
C THR A 23 -1.75 -12.95 9.33
N THR A 24 -1.71 -14.15 9.88
CA THR A 24 -2.76 -15.17 9.73
C THR A 24 -4.09 -14.67 10.28
N GLU A 25 -4.10 -14.07 11.47
CA GLU A 25 -5.29 -13.51 12.11
C GLU A 25 -5.94 -12.39 11.28
N TYR A 26 -5.14 -11.56 10.62
CA TYR A 26 -5.67 -10.54 9.69
C TYR A 26 -6.34 -11.18 8.49
N PHE A 27 -5.71 -12.17 7.84
CA PHE A 27 -6.33 -12.87 6.71
C PHE A 27 -7.63 -13.57 7.12
N GLU A 28 -7.67 -14.22 8.28
CA GLU A 28 -8.91 -14.82 8.80
C GLU A 28 -10.00 -13.78 9.09
N ALA A 29 -9.63 -12.63 9.66
CA ALA A 29 -10.57 -11.56 9.94
C ALA A 29 -11.17 -10.98 8.65
N TYR A 30 -10.35 -10.79 7.61
CA TYR A 30 -10.81 -10.30 6.31
C TYR A 30 -11.66 -11.36 5.58
N ALA A 31 -11.33 -12.63 5.67
CA ALA A 31 -12.17 -13.70 5.14
C ALA A 31 -13.54 -13.74 5.81
N LYS A 32 -13.60 -13.60 7.14
CA LYS A 32 -14.86 -13.49 7.88
C LYS A 32 -15.65 -12.25 7.47
N LEU A 33 -14.98 -11.10 7.27
CA LEU A 33 -15.65 -9.89 6.79
C LEU A 33 -16.20 -10.11 5.38
N GLN A 34 -15.41 -10.70 4.49
CA GLN A 34 -15.81 -11.01 3.10
C GLN A 34 -17.03 -11.95 3.06
N ALA A 35 -17.08 -12.94 3.96
CA ALA A 35 -18.23 -13.87 4.05
C ALA A 35 -19.54 -13.17 4.46
N VAL A 36 -19.48 -12.15 5.33
CA VAL A 36 -20.67 -11.39 5.77
C VAL A 36 -20.98 -10.17 4.89
N MET A 37 -20.05 -9.79 4.02
CA MET A 37 -20.15 -8.65 3.10
C MET A 37 -19.67 -9.02 1.68
N PRO A 38 -20.28 -10.02 1.02
CA PRO A 38 -19.77 -10.58 -0.23
C PRO A 38 -19.92 -9.65 -1.45
N ASN A 39 -20.71 -8.59 -1.35
CA ASN A 39 -20.98 -7.67 -2.45
C ASN A 39 -19.95 -6.54 -2.60
N PHE A 40 -18.94 -6.50 -1.72
CA PHE A 40 -17.87 -5.51 -1.79
C PHE A 40 -16.66 -6.11 -2.49
N VAL A 41 -15.92 -5.26 -3.18
CA VAL A 41 -14.60 -5.61 -3.72
C VAL A 41 -13.56 -5.42 -2.64
N TYR A 42 -12.65 -6.37 -2.51
CA TYR A 42 -11.58 -6.34 -1.51
C TYR A 42 -10.25 -6.18 -2.21
N ASP A 43 -9.48 -5.19 -1.78
CA ASP A 43 -8.10 -4.95 -2.18
C ASP A 43 -7.18 -5.23 -1.01
N LEU A 44 -6.03 -5.84 -1.25
CA LEU A 44 -5.02 -6.10 -0.24
C LEU A 44 -3.86 -5.13 -0.40
N GLU A 45 -3.53 -4.40 0.65
CA GLU A 45 -2.26 -3.69 0.81
C GLU A 45 -1.36 -4.56 1.69
N LEU A 46 -0.33 -5.15 1.09
CA LEU A 46 0.57 -6.10 1.73
C LEU A 46 1.95 -5.46 1.92
N ILE A 47 2.34 -5.29 3.18
CA ILE A 47 3.64 -4.73 3.56
C ILE A 47 4.51 -5.87 4.07
N CYS A 48 5.65 -6.12 3.40
CA CYS A 48 6.52 -7.27 3.65
C CYS A 48 7.87 -6.85 4.21
N GLY A 49 8.36 -7.61 5.20
CA GLY A 49 9.67 -7.41 5.81
C GLY A 49 10.82 -7.86 4.91
N PHE A 50 10.62 -8.89 4.11
CA PHE A 50 11.61 -9.54 3.27
C PHE A 50 12.84 -10.02 4.06
N GLU A 51 12.59 -10.74 5.16
CA GLU A 51 13.64 -11.47 5.89
C GLU A 51 14.10 -12.72 5.12
N ASP A 52 13.20 -13.33 4.36
CA ASP A 52 13.47 -14.41 3.39
C ASP A 52 13.56 -13.85 1.95
N PRO A 53 14.12 -14.61 1.00
CA PRO A 53 14.02 -14.25 -0.43
C PRO A 53 12.57 -13.97 -0.86
N PRO A 54 12.30 -12.92 -1.68
CA PRO A 54 10.94 -12.49 -2.02
C PRO A 54 10.01 -13.61 -2.50
N ALA A 55 10.49 -14.49 -3.36
CA ALA A 55 9.68 -15.60 -3.88
C ALA A 55 9.22 -16.57 -2.76
N LEU A 56 10.07 -16.82 -1.78
CA LEU A 56 9.74 -17.71 -0.66
C LEU A 56 8.79 -17.05 0.32
N GLU A 57 9.04 -15.79 0.67
CA GLU A 57 8.18 -15.05 1.61
C GLU A 57 6.79 -14.86 1.03
N LEU A 58 6.68 -14.41 -0.23
CA LEU A 58 5.39 -14.23 -0.89
C LEU A 58 4.62 -15.54 -1.06
N LEU A 59 5.30 -16.64 -1.37
CA LEU A 59 4.65 -17.95 -1.44
C LEU A 59 4.05 -18.38 -0.10
N LYS A 60 4.76 -18.16 1.02
CA LYS A 60 4.25 -18.45 2.37
C LYS A 60 3.00 -17.61 2.65
N LEU A 61 3.05 -16.30 2.36
CA LEU A 61 1.93 -15.39 2.57
C LEU A 61 0.71 -15.75 1.70
N ARG A 62 0.94 -16.15 0.46
CA ARG A 62 -0.13 -16.65 -0.42
C ARG A 62 -0.79 -17.90 0.16
N MET A 63 -0.01 -18.86 0.64
CA MET A 63 -0.54 -20.07 1.26
C MET A 63 -1.35 -19.78 2.53
N GLU A 64 -0.93 -18.80 3.35
CA GLU A 64 -1.67 -18.38 4.54
C GLU A 64 -3.00 -17.70 4.15
N MET A 65 -2.98 -16.81 3.16
CA MET A 65 -4.16 -16.14 2.62
C MET A 65 -5.18 -17.14 2.06
N ASP A 66 -4.71 -18.11 1.27
CA ASP A 66 -5.56 -19.16 0.70
C ASP A 66 -6.15 -20.07 1.78
N ARG A 67 -5.36 -20.43 2.80
CA ARG A 67 -5.83 -21.23 3.96
C ARG A 67 -6.90 -20.49 4.76
N ALA A 68 -6.75 -19.19 4.94
CA ALA A 68 -7.75 -18.35 5.59
C ALA A 68 -9.03 -18.21 4.75
N GLY A 69 -8.95 -18.43 3.44
CA GLY A 69 -10.06 -18.27 2.50
C GLY A 69 -10.32 -16.82 2.10
N PHE A 70 -9.37 -15.91 2.33
CA PHE A 70 -9.47 -14.51 1.89
C PHE A 70 -9.14 -14.39 0.41
N LYS A 71 -10.02 -13.75 -0.36
CA LYS A 71 -9.92 -13.62 -1.82
C LYS A 71 -10.01 -12.15 -2.25
N PRO A 72 -8.92 -11.39 -2.18
CA PRO A 72 -8.89 -10.03 -2.70
C PRO A 72 -8.91 -10.04 -4.23
N GLU A 73 -9.38 -8.95 -4.83
CA GLU A 73 -9.31 -8.73 -6.29
C GLU A 73 -7.93 -8.23 -6.72
N SER A 74 -7.30 -7.43 -5.86
CA SER A 74 -5.98 -6.90 -6.14
C SER A 74 -5.06 -6.99 -4.92
N VAL A 75 -3.76 -7.01 -5.19
CA VAL A 75 -2.71 -6.90 -4.19
C VAL A 75 -1.76 -5.76 -4.54
N MET A 76 -1.58 -4.81 -3.64
CA MET A 76 -0.52 -3.81 -3.66
C MET A 76 0.59 -4.28 -2.74
N LEU A 77 1.78 -4.50 -3.28
CA LEU A 77 2.92 -4.98 -2.52
C LEU A 77 3.93 -3.85 -2.28
N CYS A 78 4.34 -3.69 -1.02
CA CYS A 78 5.37 -2.75 -0.63
C CYS A 78 6.36 -3.37 0.37
N PRO A 79 7.66 -3.11 0.22
CA PRO A 79 8.62 -3.43 1.28
C PRO A 79 8.36 -2.60 2.53
N ALA A 80 8.55 -3.19 3.70
CA ALA A 80 8.35 -2.51 4.99
C ALA A 80 9.26 -1.28 5.17
N VAL A 81 10.43 -1.27 4.54
CA VAL A 81 11.34 -0.12 4.55
C VAL A 81 10.73 1.13 3.92
N ASP A 82 9.75 0.97 3.01
CA ASP A 82 9.06 2.08 2.34
C ASP A 82 7.97 2.74 3.22
N GLN A 83 7.79 2.26 4.44
CA GLN A 83 6.97 2.94 5.45
C GLN A 83 7.66 4.19 6.02
N ILE A 84 8.96 4.32 5.81
CA ILE A 84 9.77 5.42 6.30
C ILE A 84 10.28 6.22 5.10
N SER A 85 10.21 7.55 5.22
CA SER A 85 10.78 8.46 4.23
C SER A 85 12.29 8.35 4.21
N THR A 86 12.86 8.23 3.02
CA THR A 86 14.32 8.25 2.79
C THR A 86 14.70 9.58 2.15
N PRO A 87 15.24 10.55 2.92
CA PRO A 87 15.61 11.84 2.38
C PRO A 87 16.64 11.74 1.25
N PRO A 88 16.70 12.71 0.33
CA PRO A 88 17.76 12.79 -0.65
C PRO A 88 19.14 12.74 0.02
N SER A 89 20.07 12.04 -0.58
CA SER A 89 21.45 11.86 -0.06
C SER A 89 21.58 10.93 1.16
N SER A 90 20.50 10.31 1.62
CA SER A 90 20.56 9.23 2.60
C SER A 90 20.81 7.89 1.93
N ASN A 91 21.42 6.96 2.67
CA ASN A 91 21.48 5.58 2.23
C ASN A 91 20.07 4.97 2.28
N TRP A 92 19.71 4.25 1.21
CA TRP A 92 18.49 3.45 1.23
C TRP A 92 18.63 2.32 2.24
N PRO A 93 17.57 2.01 3.02
CA PRO A 93 17.58 0.83 3.87
C PRO A 93 17.83 -0.43 3.05
N GLU A 94 18.46 -1.43 3.67
CA GLU A 94 18.66 -2.72 3.04
C GLU A 94 17.32 -3.38 2.69
N CYS A 95 17.16 -3.77 1.45
CA CYS A 95 15.94 -4.36 0.92
C CYS A 95 16.28 -5.06 -0.40
N PRO A 96 15.62 -6.18 -0.74
CA PRO A 96 15.73 -6.75 -2.07
C PRO A 96 15.36 -5.72 -3.16
N PRO A 97 15.94 -5.82 -4.36
CA PRO A 97 15.57 -4.94 -5.47
C PRO A 97 14.07 -4.99 -5.78
N LEU A 98 13.45 -3.84 -6.06
CA LEU A 98 12.02 -3.79 -6.40
C LEU A 98 11.67 -4.67 -7.60
N GLU A 99 12.60 -4.81 -8.55
CA GLU A 99 12.46 -5.70 -9.70
C GLU A 99 12.27 -7.16 -9.26
N GLU A 100 13.09 -7.64 -8.33
CA GLU A 100 13.00 -8.99 -7.79
C GLU A 100 11.68 -9.19 -7.02
N ILE A 101 11.31 -8.21 -6.19
CA ILE A 101 10.06 -8.23 -5.41
C ILE A 101 8.84 -8.32 -6.33
N HIS A 102 8.75 -7.45 -7.33
CA HIS A 102 7.58 -7.40 -8.20
C HIS A 102 7.53 -8.53 -9.21
N SER A 103 8.68 -9.03 -9.67
CA SER A 103 8.76 -10.27 -10.46
C SER A 103 8.27 -11.48 -9.65
N ALA A 104 8.68 -11.60 -8.38
CA ALA A 104 8.18 -12.64 -7.48
C ALA A 104 6.67 -12.49 -7.22
N SER A 105 6.19 -11.27 -7.07
CA SER A 105 4.75 -10.98 -6.94
C SER A 105 3.96 -11.41 -8.17
N ALA A 106 4.46 -11.14 -9.37
CA ALA A 106 3.82 -11.54 -10.62
C ALA A 106 3.66 -13.05 -10.75
N ASN A 107 4.62 -13.81 -10.23
CA ASN A 107 4.56 -15.28 -10.24
C ASN A 107 3.67 -15.86 -9.12
N THR A 108 3.57 -15.17 -7.98
CA THR A 108 2.84 -15.68 -6.80
C THR A 108 1.36 -15.30 -6.82
N PHE A 109 1.03 -14.13 -7.36
CA PHE A 109 -0.32 -13.57 -7.43
C PHE A 109 -0.76 -13.36 -8.88
N ASP A 110 -0.50 -14.36 -9.75
CA ASP A 110 -0.78 -14.32 -11.18
C ASP A 110 -2.29 -14.23 -11.52
N ASP A 111 -3.14 -14.62 -10.58
CA ASP A 111 -4.59 -14.54 -10.62
C ASP A 111 -5.17 -13.22 -10.09
N LEU A 112 -4.34 -12.32 -9.54
CA LEU A 112 -4.77 -11.04 -8.99
C LEU A 112 -4.29 -9.86 -9.83
N ILE A 113 -4.99 -8.72 -9.69
CA ILE A 113 -4.50 -7.42 -10.19
C ILE A 113 -3.37 -6.97 -9.27
N ARG A 114 -2.17 -6.75 -9.82
CA ARG A 114 -0.95 -6.48 -9.04
C ARG A 114 -0.60 -5.01 -9.06
N GLY A 115 -0.32 -4.47 -7.90
CA GLY A 115 0.09 -3.11 -7.73
C GLY A 115 1.39 -2.96 -6.96
N GLY A 116 1.99 -1.82 -7.15
CA GLY A 116 3.14 -1.35 -6.40
C GLY A 116 3.04 0.14 -6.14
N GLY A 117 4.11 0.71 -5.64
CA GLY A 117 4.18 2.13 -5.33
C GLY A 117 4.61 2.36 -3.90
N MET A 118 3.95 3.28 -3.20
CA MET A 118 4.34 3.68 -1.87
C MET A 118 3.17 3.65 -0.89
N VAL A 119 3.37 3.03 0.27
CA VAL A 119 2.45 3.16 1.42
C VAL A 119 2.57 4.52 2.10
N THR A 120 3.61 5.27 1.77
CA THR A 120 3.83 6.67 2.12
C THR A 120 3.33 7.60 1.02
N PHE A 121 4.02 8.71 0.74
CA PHE A 121 3.51 9.81 -0.06
C PHE A 121 4.21 9.91 -1.42
N PHE A 122 3.65 10.73 -2.30
CA PHE A 122 4.17 10.97 -3.64
C PHE A 122 5.68 11.30 -3.71
N PRO A 123 6.29 12.08 -2.80
CA PRO A 123 7.73 12.31 -2.86
C PRO A 123 8.57 11.04 -2.84
N GLU A 124 8.16 10.03 -2.06
CA GLU A 124 8.85 8.73 -2.03
C GLU A 124 8.62 7.93 -3.32
N LEU A 125 7.41 7.95 -3.87
CA LEU A 125 7.14 7.36 -5.18
C LEU A 125 8.02 7.96 -6.28
N ASN A 126 8.22 9.29 -6.26
CA ASN A 126 9.09 9.96 -7.23
C ASN A 126 10.57 9.60 -7.05
N ARG A 127 11.01 9.34 -5.83
CA ARG A 127 12.40 8.94 -5.53
C ARG A 127 12.68 7.49 -5.85
N LYS A 128 11.76 6.58 -5.49
CA LYS A 128 11.91 5.13 -5.61
C LYS A 128 10.82 4.57 -6.51
N ARG A 129 11.02 4.70 -7.80
CA ARG A 129 10.04 4.30 -8.82
C ARG A 129 9.95 2.78 -8.91
N PRO A 130 8.74 2.19 -8.85
CA PRO A 130 8.57 0.76 -9.03
C PRO A 130 8.79 0.35 -10.48
N PRO A 131 9.18 -0.91 -10.75
CA PRO A 131 9.29 -1.47 -12.11
C PRO A 131 7.89 -1.71 -12.68
N LEU A 132 7.52 -0.93 -13.71
CA LEU A 132 6.16 -0.91 -14.26
C LEU A 132 5.77 -2.18 -15.02
N GLU A 133 6.74 -2.92 -15.54
CA GLU A 133 6.51 -4.11 -16.36
C GLU A 133 5.81 -5.27 -15.61
N HIS A 134 5.85 -5.24 -14.27
CA HIS A 134 5.21 -6.24 -13.42
C HIS A 134 3.93 -5.74 -12.74
N LEU A 135 3.48 -4.52 -13.07
CA LEU A 135 2.42 -3.83 -12.35
C LEU A 135 1.25 -3.47 -13.25
N ASP A 136 0.05 -3.81 -12.81
CA ASP A 136 -1.20 -3.37 -13.41
C ASP A 136 -1.58 -1.96 -12.92
N PHE A 137 -1.21 -1.62 -11.66
CA PHE A 137 -1.46 -0.29 -11.11
C PHE A 137 -0.33 0.19 -10.19
N VAL A 138 -0.26 1.51 -10.01
CA VAL A 138 0.63 2.17 -9.05
C VAL A 138 -0.19 3.04 -8.10
N SER A 139 0.16 2.99 -6.81
CA SER A 139 -0.54 3.73 -5.76
C SER A 139 0.42 4.49 -4.86
N HIS A 140 -0.08 5.52 -4.21
CA HIS A 140 0.54 6.17 -3.04
C HIS A 140 -0.53 6.75 -2.13
N SER A 141 -0.18 6.97 -0.86
CA SER A 141 -1.07 7.61 0.12
C SER A 141 -1.04 9.13 0.02
N LEU A 142 -2.07 9.76 0.58
CA LEU A 142 -2.14 11.21 0.82
C LEU A 142 -2.43 11.50 2.29
N CYS A 143 -1.79 12.55 2.81
CA CYS A 143 -2.07 13.08 4.13
C CYS A 143 -1.76 14.58 4.13
N PRO A 144 -2.71 15.46 4.47
CA PRO A 144 -2.52 16.91 4.40
C PRO A 144 -1.76 17.48 5.58
N ILE A 145 -1.62 16.75 6.70
CA ILE A 145 -1.05 17.30 7.96
C ILE A 145 0.45 17.01 8.13
N VAL A 146 1.15 16.60 7.08
CA VAL A 146 2.59 16.24 7.21
C VAL A 146 3.45 17.40 7.72
N HIS A 147 3.14 18.62 7.31
CA HIS A 147 3.92 19.82 7.68
C HIS A 147 3.14 20.83 8.53
N ALA A 148 1.82 20.87 8.40
CA ALA A 148 0.95 21.77 9.16
C ALA A 148 -0.42 21.12 9.32
N ALA A 149 -1.04 21.30 10.49
CA ALA A 149 -2.28 20.59 10.86
C ALA A 149 -3.43 21.56 11.22
N ASP A 150 -3.27 22.86 10.95
CA ASP A 150 -4.36 23.82 11.04
C ASP A 150 -5.33 23.68 9.87
N ASP A 151 -6.58 24.10 10.08
CA ASP A 151 -7.66 23.90 9.11
C ASP A 151 -7.37 24.53 7.73
N ILE A 152 -6.69 25.68 7.70
CA ILE A 152 -6.36 26.37 6.46
C ILE A 152 -5.34 25.54 5.67
N SER A 153 -4.25 25.16 6.32
CA SER A 153 -3.19 24.35 5.67
C SER A 153 -3.71 23.01 5.18
N VAL A 154 -4.61 22.37 5.94
CA VAL A 154 -5.26 21.11 5.53
C VAL A 154 -6.06 21.32 4.24
N MET A 155 -6.85 22.37 4.17
CA MET A 155 -7.67 22.67 2.99
C MET A 155 -6.83 23.10 1.79
N GLU A 156 -5.83 23.93 1.98
CA GLU A 156 -4.92 24.37 0.91
C GLU A 156 -4.10 23.21 0.33
N THR A 157 -3.78 22.19 1.12
CA THR A 157 -3.08 20.98 0.63
C THR A 157 -3.87 20.26 -0.47
N LEU A 158 -5.20 20.38 -0.48
CA LEU A 158 -6.04 19.78 -1.54
C LEU A 158 -5.73 20.39 -2.92
N GLU A 159 -5.27 21.63 -2.99
CA GLU A 159 -4.89 22.30 -4.24
C GLU A 159 -3.64 21.65 -4.86
N ALA A 160 -2.81 20.96 -4.09
CA ALA A 160 -1.65 20.23 -4.59
C ALA A 160 -2.02 18.93 -5.30
N ILE A 161 -3.19 18.35 -5.06
CA ILE A 161 -3.59 17.03 -5.60
C ILE A 161 -3.53 16.98 -7.14
N PRO A 162 -4.05 17.96 -7.91
CA PRO A 162 -3.95 17.95 -9.37
C PRO A 162 -2.50 17.95 -9.87
N HIS A 163 -1.59 18.60 -9.15
CA HIS A 163 -0.16 18.64 -9.52
C HIS A 163 0.52 17.31 -9.20
N ILE A 164 0.22 16.73 -8.05
CA ILE A 164 0.69 15.39 -7.64
C ILE A 164 0.22 14.35 -8.67
N THR A 165 -1.06 14.36 -9.01
CA THR A 165 -1.66 13.43 -9.98
C THR A 165 -0.99 13.53 -11.35
N ARG A 166 -0.77 14.75 -11.84
CA ARG A 166 -0.08 14.98 -13.12
C ARG A 166 1.35 14.42 -13.08
N SER A 167 2.07 14.68 -12.00
CA SER A 167 3.44 14.19 -11.82
C SER A 167 3.50 12.68 -11.68
N ALA A 168 2.56 12.09 -10.94
CA ALA A 168 2.45 10.64 -10.80
C ALA A 168 2.17 9.99 -12.17
N ARG A 169 1.23 10.51 -12.94
CA ARG A 169 0.92 10.03 -14.30
C ARG A 169 2.15 10.05 -15.23
N ALA A 170 3.00 11.09 -15.13
CA ALA A 170 4.23 11.14 -15.91
C ALA A 170 5.27 10.08 -15.50
N ILE A 171 5.18 9.54 -14.28
CA ILE A 171 6.08 8.49 -13.77
C ILE A 171 5.58 7.10 -14.16
N ILE A 172 4.25 6.87 -14.04
CA ILE A 172 3.67 5.53 -14.13
C ILE A 172 3.28 5.11 -15.54
N GLY A 173 3.36 6.02 -16.53
CA GLY A 173 3.00 5.72 -17.92
C GLY A 173 1.54 5.27 -18.05
N ASP A 174 1.33 4.12 -18.69
CA ASP A 174 0.00 3.57 -18.97
C ASP A 174 -0.59 2.72 -17.84
N ALA A 175 0.16 2.50 -16.73
CA ALA A 175 -0.35 1.77 -15.59
C ALA A 175 -1.55 2.50 -14.95
N ASP A 176 -2.49 1.74 -14.40
CA ASP A 176 -3.59 2.32 -13.65
C ASP A 176 -3.07 3.11 -12.44
N TYR A 177 -3.72 4.22 -12.14
CA TYR A 177 -3.34 5.08 -11.02
C TYR A 177 -4.38 5.05 -9.92
N ARG A 178 -3.94 4.68 -8.72
CA ARG A 178 -4.76 4.69 -7.51
C ARG A 178 -4.18 5.66 -6.49
N ILE A 179 -5.01 6.50 -5.88
CA ILE A 179 -4.63 7.34 -4.75
C ILE A 179 -5.30 6.76 -3.51
N GLY A 180 -4.48 6.34 -2.58
CA GLY A 180 -5.04 5.80 -1.34
C GLY A 180 -4.04 5.05 -0.45
N PRO A 181 -4.39 5.00 0.82
CA PRO A 181 -5.47 5.75 1.49
C PRO A 181 -5.19 7.26 1.55
N SER A 182 -6.25 8.05 1.44
CA SER A 182 -6.20 9.49 1.72
C SER A 182 -6.79 9.72 3.11
N THR A 183 -5.99 10.20 4.03
CA THR A 183 -6.37 10.35 5.45
C THR A 183 -5.99 11.74 5.95
N ILE A 184 -6.78 12.31 6.86
CA ILE A 184 -6.40 13.56 7.52
C ILE A 184 -5.26 13.29 8.50
N ALA A 185 -5.42 12.31 9.39
CA ALA A 185 -4.36 11.90 10.29
C ALA A 185 -3.33 11.01 9.57
N MET A 186 -2.07 11.11 9.94
CA MET A 186 -1.03 10.22 9.42
C MET A 186 -1.29 8.78 9.84
N ARG A 187 -1.29 7.87 8.89
CA ARG A 187 -1.38 6.42 9.16
C ARG A 187 -0.14 5.91 9.87
N ARG A 188 1.01 6.46 9.50
CA ARG A 188 2.32 6.17 10.08
C ARG A 188 3.16 7.44 10.06
N ASN A 189 4.08 7.55 11.00
CA ASN A 189 5.07 8.62 10.98
C ASN A 189 6.18 8.25 9.97
N PRO A 190 6.28 8.92 8.82
CA PRO A 190 7.29 8.62 7.81
C PRO A 190 8.71 8.98 8.25
N TYR A 191 8.86 9.68 9.38
CA TYR A 191 10.15 10.06 9.96
C TYR A 191 10.61 9.12 11.10
N GLY A 192 9.98 7.95 11.22
CA GLY A 192 10.33 6.91 12.18
C GLY A 192 9.69 7.09 13.56
N LYS A 193 10.44 6.79 14.63
CA LYS A 193 9.92 6.80 16.01
C LYS A 193 9.74 8.20 16.63
N GLN A 194 9.94 9.26 15.88
CA GLN A 194 9.70 10.61 16.40
C GLN A 194 8.20 10.79 16.67
N THR A 195 7.87 11.01 17.91
CA THR A 195 6.53 11.46 18.30
C THR A 195 6.46 12.96 18.02
N PHE A 196 5.53 13.36 17.17
CA PHE A 196 5.16 14.77 17.08
C PHE A 196 4.33 15.13 18.31
N PRO A 197 4.54 16.32 18.89
CA PRO A 197 3.76 16.78 20.02
C PRO A 197 2.28 16.91 19.70
#